data_18e972dfef50bd46641198f27c4ed8b5
#
_entry.id   18e972dfef50bd46641198f27c4ed8b5
#
_cell.length_a   1.000
_cell.length_b   1.000
_cell.length_c   1.000
_cell.angle_alpha   90.00
_cell.angle_beta   90.00
_cell.angle_gamma   90.00
#
_symmetry.space_group_name_H-M   'P 1'
#
loop_
_entity.id
_entity.type
_entity.pdbx_description
1 polymer ?
#
loop_
_entity_poly.entity_id
_entity_poly.type
_entity_poly.pdbx_seq_one_letter_code
_entity_poly.pdbx_strand_id
1 'polypeptide(L)'
;MKLIIAEKKELAEAIVAALPGEKKYKKTSIICDNYIVCYASGHLLVHKKPEEMDEKYKKWELESLPIYFENWKKKIISSKAELFSTIKNYILDPSITGIINAGDADQEGQYLIDEILEYCHNKKPVQRILISNNTLNGVKKALSKIEDNTKYVLLGKSAQARAISDMIVGFSLSRFFSIINKTKLTVGRVQTPTLSLVVNRDLEIENHIKEKYFELFLNTTISSREIKLKHNIKKGTIKEKEILTKLVKNLENTQGDVIISKKESYKTTPFPYNLENLQIVANKIYKYSPQKTLDITQELRDKHKAITYNRSSSSYLSEEHFLEAPTLVPIIAEVMNIKAEFKFEDKPECIKDSEAKIHHGIIPTGVGKIEDFTKEQKKTYID
;
A
#
# COMPACT_ATOMS: atom_id res chain seq x y z
N MET A 1 15.77 -27.56 -15.55
CA MET A 1 15.84 -26.11 -15.26
C MET A 1 14.61 -25.66 -14.47
N LYS A 2 14.65 -24.55 -13.72
CA LYS A 2 13.50 -23.95 -13.07
C LYS A 2 13.06 -22.66 -13.79
N LEU A 3 11.78 -22.43 -13.91
CA LEU A 3 11.20 -21.21 -14.45
C LEU A 3 10.88 -20.24 -13.31
N ILE A 4 11.42 -19.03 -13.33
CA ILE A 4 11.06 -17.94 -12.41
C ILE A 4 10.16 -16.98 -13.18
N ILE A 5 8.98 -16.67 -12.64
CA ILE A 5 8.04 -15.73 -13.24
C ILE A 5 7.94 -14.52 -12.30
N ALA A 6 8.53 -13.39 -12.70
CA ALA A 6 8.45 -12.14 -11.98
C ALA A 6 7.24 -11.30 -12.42
N GLU A 7 6.76 -10.43 -11.54
CA GLU A 7 5.64 -9.55 -11.88
C GLU A 7 6.04 -8.47 -12.91
N LYS A 8 7.28 -7.95 -12.80
CA LYS A 8 7.79 -6.83 -13.60
C LYS A 8 9.19 -7.11 -14.11
N LYS A 9 9.57 -6.39 -15.16
CA LYS A 9 10.90 -6.51 -15.80
C LYS A 9 12.02 -6.15 -14.81
N GLU A 10 11.85 -5.07 -14.05
CA GLU A 10 12.84 -4.59 -13.07
C GLU A 10 13.12 -5.62 -11.98
N LEU A 11 12.08 -6.33 -11.52
CA LEU A 11 12.21 -7.41 -10.58
C LEU A 11 12.92 -8.62 -11.20
N ALA A 12 12.58 -8.97 -12.44
CA ALA A 12 13.28 -10.03 -13.18
C ALA A 12 14.77 -9.74 -13.32
N GLU A 13 15.13 -8.51 -13.67
CA GLU A 13 16.53 -8.06 -13.78
C GLU A 13 17.26 -8.11 -12.43
N ALA A 14 16.59 -7.72 -11.34
CA ALA A 14 17.15 -7.83 -9.99
C ALA A 14 17.40 -9.30 -9.59
N ILE A 15 16.48 -10.20 -9.92
CA ILE A 15 16.64 -11.65 -9.70
C ILE A 15 17.81 -12.18 -10.52
N VAL A 16 17.89 -11.85 -11.81
CA VAL A 16 18.97 -12.27 -12.71
C VAL A 16 20.34 -11.80 -12.21
N ALA A 17 20.44 -10.56 -11.68
CA ALA A 17 21.67 -10.04 -11.09
C ALA A 17 22.14 -10.85 -9.89
N ALA A 18 21.21 -11.46 -9.14
CA ALA A 18 21.51 -12.27 -7.95
C ALA A 18 21.79 -13.75 -8.24
N LEU A 19 21.35 -14.25 -9.41
CA LEU A 19 21.59 -15.65 -9.81
C LEU A 19 23.02 -15.85 -10.30
N PRO A 20 23.60 -17.04 -10.11
CA PRO A 20 24.93 -17.40 -10.63
C PRO A 20 24.90 -17.62 -12.16
N GLY A 21 26.08 -17.79 -12.73
CA GLY A 21 26.28 -18.22 -14.11
C GLY A 21 26.18 -17.13 -15.17
N GLU A 22 26.38 -17.53 -16.43
CA GLU A 22 26.30 -16.66 -17.60
C GLU A 22 24.84 -16.28 -17.88
N LYS A 23 24.59 -15.05 -18.35
CA LYS A 23 23.27 -14.51 -18.65
C LYS A 23 23.06 -14.41 -20.15
N LYS A 24 22.08 -15.11 -20.69
CA LYS A 24 21.67 -15.02 -22.11
C LYS A 24 20.32 -14.32 -22.23
N TYR A 25 20.37 -13.08 -22.69
CA TYR A 25 19.18 -12.24 -22.84
C TYR A 25 18.43 -12.58 -24.12
N LYS A 26 17.13 -12.84 -23.98
CA LYS A 26 16.17 -12.91 -25.08
C LYS A 26 15.17 -11.74 -24.96
N LYS A 27 14.32 -11.56 -25.96
CA LYS A 27 13.36 -10.44 -25.96
C LYS A 27 12.43 -10.41 -24.71
N THR A 28 11.96 -11.57 -24.29
CA THR A 28 10.95 -11.71 -23.20
C THR A 28 11.37 -12.68 -22.10
N SER A 29 12.62 -13.12 -22.09
CA SER A 29 13.15 -14.02 -21.08
C SER A 29 14.67 -13.88 -20.95
N ILE A 30 15.22 -14.31 -19.81
CA ILE A 30 16.65 -14.33 -19.54
C ILE A 30 17.01 -15.74 -19.05
N ILE A 31 17.99 -16.36 -19.67
CA ILE A 31 18.47 -17.69 -19.30
C ILE A 31 19.71 -17.52 -18.42
N CYS A 32 19.71 -18.12 -17.26
CA CYS A 32 20.79 -18.07 -16.27
C CYS A 32 21.07 -19.49 -15.77
N ASP A 33 22.09 -20.14 -16.26
CA ASP A 33 22.49 -21.48 -15.83
C ASP A 33 21.27 -22.43 -15.69
N ASN A 34 20.87 -22.77 -14.48
CA ASN A 34 19.73 -23.66 -14.19
C ASN A 34 18.37 -22.98 -14.14
N TYR A 35 18.31 -21.66 -14.44
CA TYR A 35 17.06 -20.87 -14.36
C TYR A 35 16.71 -20.21 -15.69
N ILE A 36 15.43 -20.11 -15.93
CA ILE A 36 14.86 -19.22 -16.92
C ILE A 36 14.01 -18.19 -16.19
N VAL A 37 14.27 -16.91 -16.40
CA VAL A 37 13.54 -15.81 -15.77
C VAL A 37 12.69 -15.11 -16.81
N CYS A 38 11.38 -15.11 -16.59
CA CYS A 38 10.38 -14.35 -17.36
C CYS A 38 9.72 -13.29 -16.47
N TYR A 39 8.99 -12.37 -17.09
CA TYR A 39 8.19 -11.38 -16.37
C TYR A 39 6.83 -11.15 -17.04
N ALA A 40 5.83 -10.80 -16.24
CA ALA A 40 4.47 -10.62 -16.68
C ALA A 40 4.11 -9.17 -17.09
N SER A 41 4.80 -8.17 -16.54
CA SER A 41 4.47 -6.74 -16.72
C SER A 41 3.03 -6.41 -16.31
N GLY A 42 2.63 -6.87 -15.11
CA GLY A 42 1.26 -6.83 -14.59
C GLY A 42 0.38 -7.94 -15.18
N HIS A 43 -0.93 -7.91 -14.94
CA HIS A 43 -1.83 -8.97 -15.44
C HIS A 43 -1.71 -9.19 -16.94
N LEU A 44 -1.57 -10.44 -17.35
CA LEU A 44 -1.56 -10.91 -18.75
C LEU A 44 -2.94 -11.37 -19.22
N LEU A 45 -3.81 -11.65 -18.26
CA LEU A 45 -5.17 -12.12 -18.45
C LEU A 45 -6.17 -11.07 -17.98
N VAL A 46 -7.34 -11.07 -18.59
CA VAL A 46 -8.49 -10.28 -18.18
C VAL A 46 -9.76 -11.13 -18.26
N HIS A 47 -10.66 -10.93 -17.33
CA HIS A 47 -11.95 -11.60 -17.38
C HIS A 47 -12.73 -11.18 -18.64
N LYS A 48 -13.43 -12.13 -19.25
CA LYS A 48 -14.38 -11.84 -20.34
C LYS A 48 -15.51 -10.98 -19.79
N LYS A 49 -16.02 -10.07 -20.63
CA LYS A 49 -17.22 -9.32 -20.30
C LYS A 49 -18.44 -10.23 -20.28
N PRO A 50 -19.54 -9.86 -19.57
CA PRO A 50 -20.74 -10.70 -19.53
C PRO A 50 -21.28 -11.07 -20.91
N GLU A 51 -21.31 -10.13 -21.86
CA GLU A 51 -21.74 -10.37 -23.24
C GLU A 51 -20.82 -11.24 -24.08
N GLU A 52 -19.57 -11.45 -23.64
CA GLU A 52 -18.62 -12.38 -24.24
C GLU A 52 -18.75 -13.80 -23.65
N MET A 53 -19.49 -13.93 -22.57
CA MET A 53 -19.73 -15.22 -21.90
C MET A 53 -21.09 -15.80 -22.21
N ASP A 54 -22.12 -14.96 -22.31
CA ASP A 54 -23.50 -15.33 -22.63
C ASP A 54 -24.19 -14.18 -23.40
N GLU A 55 -24.80 -14.53 -24.55
CA GLU A 55 -25.45 -13.56 -25.44
C GLU A 55 -26.61 -12.82 -24.79
N LYS A 56 -27.30 -13.43 -23.80
CA LYS A 56 -28.40 -12.76 -23.08
C LYS A 56 -27.97 -11.44 -22.43
N TYR A 57 -26.68 -11.26 -22.15
CA TYR A 57 -26.16 -10.04 -21.56
C TYR A 57 -25.76 -8.95 -22.58
N LYS A 58 -25.99 -9.17 -23.90
CA LYS A 58 -25.77 -8.15 -24.92
C LYS A 58 -26.75 -6.99 -24.77
N LYS A 59 -28.01 -7.30 -24.45
CA LYS A 59 -29.01 -6.30 -24.10
C LYS A 59 -29.00 -6.07 -22.59
N TRP A 60 -29.21 -4.82 -22.21
CA TRP A 60 -29.32 -4.45 -20.81
C TRP A 60 -30.80 -4.47 -20.40
N GLU A 61 -31.21 -5.55 -19.79
CA GLU A 61 -32.58 -5.80 -19.35
C GLU A 61 -32.57 -6.17 -17.86
N LEU A 62 -33.62 -5.75 -17.11
CA LEU A 62 -33.67 -6.01 -15.66
C LEU A 62 -33.76 -7.49 -15.34
N GLU A 63 -34.44 -8.25 -16.19
CA GLU A 63 -34.63 -9.70 -16.06
C GLU A 63 -33.32 -10.49 -16.15
N SER A 64 -32.30 -9.87 -16.73
CA SER A 64 -30.95 -10.49 -16.83
C SER A 64 -30.08 -10.25 -15.59
N LEU A 65 -30.58 -9.53 -14.60
CA LEU A 65 -29.83 -9.22 -13.37
C LEU A 65 -30.24 -10.09 -12.18
N PRO A 66 -29.34 -10.40 -11.24
CA PRO A 66 -27.93 -10.02 -11.24
C PRO A 66 -27.09 -10.81 -12.25
N ILE A 67 -25.96 -10.23 -12.69
CA ILE A 67 -24.99 -10.91 -13.54
C ILE A 67 -24.13 -11.82 -12.67
N TYR A 68 -24.25 -13.10 -12.87
CA TYR A 68 -23.49 -14.10 -12.12
C TYR A 68 -23.06 -15.24 -13.04
N PHE A 69 -21.83 -15.69 -12.87
CA PHE A 69 -21.30 -16.90 -13.47
C PHE A 69 -20.57 -17.68 -12.40
N GLU A 70 -20.80 -18.97 -12.34
CA GLU A 70 -20.05 -19.86 -11.45
C GLU A 70 -18.55 -19.84 -11.78
N ASN A 71 -18.24 -19.86 -13.08
CA ASN A 71 -16.88 -19.83 -13.59
C ASN A 71 -16.69 -18.65 -14.56
N TRP A 72 -16.02 -17.60 -14.08
CA TRP A 72 -15.66 -16.44 -14.90
C TRP A 72 -14.47 -16.76 -15.79
N LYS A 73 -14.73 -16.86 -17.11
CA LYS A 73 -13.69 -17.15 -18.10
C LYS A 73 -12.78 -15.93 -18.30
N LYS A 74 -11.51 -16.22 -18.57
CA LYS A 74 -10.49 -15.21 -18.87
C LYS A 74 -10.09 -15.27 -20.34
N LYS A 75 -9.48 -14.19 -20.82
CA LYS A 75 -8.83 -14.07 -22.12
C LYS A 75 -7.49 -13.38 -21.98
N ILE A 76 -6.60 -13.63 -22.94
CA ILE A 76 -5.29 -12.99 -22.99
C ILE A 76 -5.47 -11.52 -23.41
N ILE A 77 -4.76 -10.62 -22.74
CA ILE A 77 -4.68 -9.20 -23.13
C ILE A 77 -3.86 -9.13 -24.42
N SER A 78 -4.47 -8.66 -25.51
CA SER A 78 -3.87 -8.68 -26.85
C SER A 78 -2.48 -8.02 -26.93
N SER A 79 -2.30 -6.89 -26.26
CA SER A 79 -1.01 -6.19 -26.21
C SER A 79 0.08 -6.92 -25.43
N LYS A 80 -0.27 -7.96 -24.66
CA LYS A 80 0.64 -8.77 -23.84
C LYS A 80 0.75 -10.23 -24.30
N ALA A 81 0.20 -10.53 -25.47
CA ALA A 81 0.14 -11.91 -26.00
C ALA A 81 1.52 -12.54 -26.17
N GLU A 82 2.54 -11.77 -26.54
CA GLU A 82 3.92 -12.24 -26.70
C GLU A 82 4.53 -12.68 -25.35
N LEU A 83 4.38 -11.86 -24.31
CA LEU A 83 4.84 -12.21 -22.95
C LEU A 83 4.13 -13.46 -22.45
N PHE A 84 2.81 -13.52 -22.61
CA PHE A 84 2.03 -14.69 -22.22
C PHE A 84 2.46 -15.95 -22.95
N SER A 85 2.65 -15.87 -24.28
CA SER A 85 3.10 -17.01 -25.09
C SER A 85 4.46 -17.52 -24.65
N THR A 86 5.41 -16.64 -24.37
CA THR A 86 6.73 -17.00 -23.86
C THR A 86 6.64 -17.77 -22.54
N ILE A 87 5.89 -17.23 -21.57
CA ILE A 87 5.70 -17.88 -20.27
C ILE A 87 5.01 -19.23 -20.43
N LYS A 88 3.93 -19.31 -21.22
CA LYS A 88 3.19 -20.53 -21.51
C LYS A 88 4.10 -21.62 -22.11
N ASN A 89 4.93 -21.26 -23.09
CA ASN A 89 5.84 -22.20 -23.74
C ASN A 89 6.81 -22.81 -22.73
N TYR A 90 7.38 -22.02 -21.80
CA TYR A 90 8.25 -22.53 -20.74
C TYR A 90 7.48 -23.37 -19.69
N ILE A 91 6.25 -22.98 -19.34
CA ILE A 91 5.42 -23.78 -18.43
C ILE A 91 5.19 -25.18 -19.02
N LEU A 92 4.98 -25.29 -20.34
CA LEU A 92 4.72 -26.54 -21.03
C LEU A 92 6.00 -27.31 -21.41
N ASP A 93 7.17 -26.68 -21.38
CA ASP A 93 8.45 -27.29 -21.75
C ASP A 93 8.83 -28.42 -20.77
N PRO A 94 9.02 -29.67 -21.25
CA PRO A 94 9.41 -30.80 -20.40
C PRO A 94 10.74 -30.60 -19.67
N SER A 95 11.67 -29.78 -20.19
CA SER A 95 12.95 -29.48 -19.56
C SER A 95 12.83 -28.65 -18.27
N ILE A 96 11.69 -27.99 -18.06
CA ILE A 96 11.37 -27.24 -16.85
C ILE A 96 10.80 -28.19 -15.80
N THR A 97 11.50 -28.36 -14.70
CA THR A 97 11.14 -29.29 -13.61
C THR A 97 10.32 -28.64 -12.49
N GLY A 98 10.27 -27.31 -12.43
CA GLY A 98 9.52 -26.59 -11.41
C GLY A 98 9.45 -25.08 -11.71
N ILE A 99 8.52 -24.42 -11.07
CA ILE A 99 8.24 -23.00 -11.26
C ILE A 99 8.43 -22.25 -9.95
N ILE A 100 8.96 -21.04 -10.00
CA ILE A 100 9.07 -20.14 -8.86
C ILE A 100 8.20 -18.92 -9.15
N ASN A 101 7.16 -18.74 -8.34
CA ASN A 101 6.34 -17.54 -8.34
C ASN A 101 7.11 -16.41 -7.65
N ALA A 102 7.49 -15.40 -8.43
CA ALA A 102 8.16 -14.19 -7.98
C ALA A 102 7.31 -12.94 -8.26
N GLY A 103 6.00 -13.03 -8.05
CA GLY A 103 5.12 -11.87 -7.96
C GLY A 103 5.49 -10.97 -6.79
N ASP A 104 5.03 -9.73 -6.76
CA ASP A 104 5.20 -8.84 -5.61
C ASP A 104 4.69 -9.52 -4.32
N ALA A 105 5.22 -9.13 -3.17
CA ALA A 105 4.92 -9.78 -1.89
C ALA A 105 3.54 -9.38 -1.36
N ASP A 106 2.50 -9.44 -2.18
CA ASP A 106 1.12 -9.15 -1.82
C ASP A 106 0.13 -10.11 -2.48
N GLN A 107 -1.15 -9.94 -2.20
CA GLN A 107 -2.22 -10.79 -2.72
C GLN A 107 -2.40 -10.65 -4.24
N GLU A 108 -2.14 -9.47 -4.81
CA GLU A 108 -2.24 -9.26 -6.26
C GLU A 108 -1.08 -9.93 -6.99
N GLY A 109 0.17 -9.75 -6.49
CA GLY A 109 1.34 -10.41 -7.06
C GLY A 109 1.26 -11.93 -6.99
N GLN A 110 0.68 -12.49 -5.90
CA GLN A 110 0.38 -13.92 -5.82
C GLN A 110 -0.63 -14.33 -6.88
N TYR A 111 -1.77 -13.63 -6.94
CA TYR A 111 -2.85 -13.95 -7.88
C TYR A 111 -2.43 -13.82 -9.34
N LEU A 112 -1.66 -12.79 -9.66
CA LEU A 112 -1.18 -12.53 -11.02
C LEU A 112 -0.43 -13.73 -11.62
N ILE A 113 0.41 -14.39 -10.84
CA ILE A 113 1.14 -15.56 -11.31
C ILE A 113 0.27 -16.82 -11.22
N ASP A 114 -0.50 -17.00 -10.15
CA ASP A 114 -1.39 -18.14 -9.99
C ASP A 114 -2.41 -18.22 -11.14
N GLU A 115 -2.97 -17.09 -11.60
CA GLU A 115 -3.92 -17.09 -12.73
C GLU A 115 -3.28 -17.53 -14.05
N ILE A 116 -1.98 -17.21 -14.28
CA ILE A 116 -1.25 -17.68 -15.46
C ILE A 116 -1.04 -19.18 -15.40
N LEU A 117 -0.65 -19.70 -14.23
CA LEU A 117 -0.42 -21.11 -13.99
C LEU A 117 -1.72 -21.93 -14.16
N GLU A 118 -2.83 -21.40 -13.61
CA GLU A 118 -4.17 -22.02 -13.75
C GLU A 118 -4.64 -22.01 -15.21
N TYR A 119 -4.50 -20.89 -15.92
CA TYR A 119 -4.87 -20.76 -17.33
C TYR A 119 -4.06 -21.69 -18.25
N CYS A 120 -2.80 -21.94 -17.90
CA CYS A 120 -1.92 -22.88 -18.62
C CYS A 120 -2.09 -24.34 -18.15
N HIS A 121 -2.98 -24.63 -17.21
CA HIS A 121 -3.18 -25.98 -16.63
C HIS A 121 -1.87 -26.59 -16.09
N ASN A 122 -1.07 -25.77 -15.40
CA ASN A 122 0.22 -26.19 -14.87
C ASN A 122 0.10 -27.42 -13.96
N LYS A 123 0.99 -28.40 -14.17
CA LYS A 123 1.11 -29.62 -13.33
C LYS A 123 2.45 -29.73 -12.61
N LYS A 124 3.36 -28.78 -12.84
CA LYS A 124 4.68 -28.79 -12.22
C LYS A 124 4.61 -28.22 -10.81
N PRO A 125 5.51 -28.63 -9.91
CA PRO A 125 5.61 -28.07 -8.57
C PRO A 125 5.91 -26.57 -8.63
N VAL A 126 5.26 -25.81 -7.75
CA VAL A 126 5.40 -24.36 -7.67
C VAL A 126 5.96 -23.99 -6.30
N GLN A 127 6.99 -23.17 -6.32
CA GLN A 127 7.58 -22.55 -5.16
C GLN A 127 7.31 -21.03 -5.16
N ARG A 128 7.44 -20.39 -4.02
CA ARG A 128 7.23 -18.96 -3.83
C ARG A 128 8.49 -18.29 -3.30
N ILE A 129 8.85 -17.15 -3.87
CA ILE A 129 9.87 -16.26 -3.34
C ILE A 129 9.24 -14.91 -3.00
N LEU A 130 9.47 -14.40 -1.78
CA LEU A 130 9.02 -13.08 -1.34
C LEU A 130 10.20 -12.12 -1.36
N ILE A 131 10.16 -11.11 -2.23
CA ILE A 131 11.21 -10.11 -2.38
C ILE A 131 10.70 -8.77 -1.87
N SER A 132 11.18 -8.35 -0.70
CA SER A 132 10.81 -7.09 -0.06
C SER A 132 11.63 -5.90 -0.54
N ASN A 133 12.85 -6.13 -1.02
CA ASN A 133 13.66 -5.10 -1.66
C ASN A 133 14.43 -5.67 -2.86
N ASN A 134 14.72 -4.83 -3.86
CA ASN A 134 15.32 -5.22 -5.12
C ASN A 134 16.87 -5.06 -5.11
N THR A 135 17.49 -4.89 -3.94
CA THR A 135 18.95 -4.87 -3.82
C THR A 135 19.53 -6.25 -4.05
N LEU A 136 20.78 -6.32 -4.48
CA LEU A 136 21.46 -7.59 -4.72
C LEU A 136 21.44 -8.51 -3.48
N ASN A 137 21.71 -7.94 -2.30
CA ASN A 137 21.71 -8.68 -1.04
C ASN A 137 20.29 -9.11 -0.64
N GLY A 138 19.29 -8.22 -0.79
CA GLY A 138 17.91 -8.54 -0.51
C GLY A 138 17.38 -9.69 -1.37
N VAL A 139 17.68 -9.68 -2.67
CA VAL A 139 17.27 -10.76 -3.57
C VAL A 139 18.03 -12.07 -3.27
N LYS A 140 19.34 -12.02 -2.98
CA LYS A 140 20.11 -13.23 -2.56
C LYS A 140 19.52 -13.85 -1.30
N LYS A 141 19.17 -13.02 -0.31
CA LYS A 141 18.54 -13.47 0.93
C LYS A 141 17.15 -14.08 0.67
N ALA A 142 16.34 -13.48 -0.21
CA ALA A 142 15.07 -14.05 -0.61
C ALA A 142 15.21 -15.38 -1.35
N LEU A 143 16.20 -15.52 -2.24
CA LEU A 143 16.52 -16.79 -2.95
C LEU A 143 16.90 -17.92 -1.99
N SER A 144 17.49 -17.62 -0.84
CA SER A 144 17.79 -18.63 0.19
C SER A 144 16.58 -19.05 1.03
N LYS A 145 15.46 -18.32 0.95
CA LYS A 145 14.23 -18.53 1.72
C LYS A 145 13.04 -18.92 0.83
N ILE A 146 13.28 -19.61 -0.29
CA ILE A 146 12.21 -20.07 -1.18
C ILE A 146 11.35 -21.11 -0.46
N GLU A 147 10.03 -20.95 -0.49
CA GLU A 147 9.07 -21.81 0.18
C GLU A 147 8.12 -22.49 -0.81
N ASP A 148 7.33 -23.45 -0.32
CA ASP A 148 6.26 -24.05 -1.10
C ASP A 148 5.13 -23.04 -1.34
N ASN A 149 4.66 -22.93 -2.60
CA ASN A 149 3.61 -21.97 -2.97
C ASN A 149 2.25 -22.30 -2.34
N THR A 150 2.03 -23.52 -1.86
CA THR A 150 0.77 -23.92 -1.21
C THR A 150 0.44 -23.07 0.01
N LYS A 151 1.47 -22.55 0.71
CA LYS A 151 1.31 -21.63 1.85
C LYS A 151 0.64 -20.30 1.47
N TYR A 152 0.70 -19.93 0.19
CA TYR A 152 0.28 -18.61 -0.32
C TYR A 152 -0.96 -18.66 -1.21
N VAL A 153 -1.48 -19.87 -1.54
CA VAL A 153 -2.64 -20.05 -2.42
C VAL A 153 -3.86 -19.27 -1.91
N LEU A 154 -4.13 -19.26 -0.60
CA LEU A 154 -5.26 -18.52 -0.03
C LEU A 154 -5.10 -17.00 -0.19
N LEU A 155 -3.87 -16.50 -0.19
CA LEU A 155 -3.58 -15.09 -0.45
C LEU A 155 -4.00 -14.70 -1.89
N GLY A 156 -3.63 -15.52 -2.89
CA GLY A 156 -4.06 -15.33 -4.28
C GLY A 156 -5.57 -15.49 -4.46
N LYS A 157 -6.18 -16.47 -3.77
CA LYS A 157 -7.65 -16.68 -3.81
C LYS A 157 -8.42 -15.47 -3.23
N SER A 158 -7.87 -14.77 -2.24
CA SER A 158 -8.44 -13.53 -1.72
C SER A 158 -8.54 -12.44 -2.80
N ALA A 159 -7.46 -12.23 -3.58
CA ALA A 159 -7.46 -11.27 -4.69
C ALA A 159 -8.42 -11.71 -5.82
N GLN A 160 -8.47 -13.00 -6.14
CA GLN A 160 -9.41 -13.56 -7.11
C GLN A 160 -10.87 -13.33 -6.70
N ALA A 161 -11.22 -13.60 -5.43
CA ALA A 161 -12.56 -13.38 -4.90
C ALA A 161 -12.96 -11.91 -4.97
N ARG A 162 -12.02 -11.00 -4.64
CA ARG A 162 -12.24 -9.56 -4.77
C ARG A 162 -12.51 -9.16 -6.23
N ALA A 163 -11.70 -9.63 -7.18
CA ALA A 163 -11.87 -9.31 -8.60
C ALA A 163 -13.23 -9.77 -9.12
N ILE A 164 -13.66 -11.00 -8.76
CA ILE A 164 -14.97 -11.55 -9.15
C ILE A 164 -16.11 -10.74 -8.51
N SER A 165 -16.02 -10.42 -7.22
CA SER A 165 -17.02 -9.61 -6.52
C SER A 165 -17.16 -8.22 -7.14
N ASP A 166 -16.05 -7.58 -7.49
CA ASP A 166 -16.04 -6.28 -8.17
C ASP A 166 -16.77 -6.34 -9.52
N MET A 167 -16.63 -7.45 -10.25
CA MET A 167 -17.32 -7.65 -11.53
C MET A 167 -18.82 -7.90 -11.35
N ILE A 168 -19.21 -8.77 -10.41
CA ILE A 168 -20.63 -9.05 -10.12
C ILE A 168 -21.35 -7.76 -9.72
N VAL A 169 -20.82 -7.06 -8.72
CA VAL A 169 -21.40 -5.81 -8.21
C VAL A 169 -21.34 -4.72 -9.27
N GLY A 170 -20.18 -4.50 -9.89
CA GLY A 170 -19.95 -3.44 -10.86
C GLY A 170 -20.83 -3.57 -12.08
N PHE A 171 -20.90 -4.73 -12.71
CA PHE A 171 -21.75 -4.96 -13.89
C PHE A 171 -23.23 -4.93 -13.53
N SER A 172 -23.65 -5.62 -12.45
CA SER A 172 -25.07 -5.70 -12.11
C SER A 172 -25.65 -4.35 -11.71
N LEU A 173 -25.01 -3.63 -10.78
CA LEU A 173 -25.52 -2.35 -10.31
C LEU A 173 -25.36 -1.23 -11.35
N SER A 174 -24.30 -1.23 -12.14
CA SER A 174 -24.14 -0.25 -13.22
C SER A 174 -25.25 -0.38 -14.25
N ARG A 175 -25.59 -1.61 -14.65
CA ARG A 175 -26.71 -1.85 -15.59
C ARG A 175 -28.06 -1.50 -14.95
N PHE A 176 -28.30 -1.96 -13.72
CA PHE A 176 -29.53 -1.66 -12.98
C PHE A 176 -29.81 -0.17 -12.94
N PHE A 177 -28.87 0.62 -12.43
CA PHE A 177 -29.06 2.06 -12.32
C PHE A 177 -29.11 2.77 -13.68
N SER A 178 -28.38 2.26 -14.68
CA SER A 178 -28.44 2.83 -16.03
C SER A 178 -29.81 2.61 -16.69
N ILE A 179 -30.44 1.45 -16.50
CA ILE A 179 -31.77 1.13 -17.05
C ILE A 179 -32.83 2.03 -16.39
N ILE A 180 -32.86 2.08 -15.06
CA ILE A 180 -33.88 2.85 -14.32
C ILE A 180 -33.77 4.33 -14.62
N ASN A 181 -32.57 4.88 -14.66
CA ASN A 181 -32.37 6.31 -14.90
C ASN A 181 -32.25 6.68 -16.38
N LYS A 182 -32.39 5.74 -17.30
CA LYS A 182 -32.27 5.94 -18.77
C LYS A 182 -30.98 6.70 -19.17
N THR A 183 -29.92 6.55 -18.40
CA THR A 183 -28.63 7.19 -18.65
C THR A 183 -27.51 6.26 -18.21
N LYS A 184 -26.32 6.39 -18.82
CA LYS A 184 -25.18 5.55 -18.47
C LYS A 184 -24.61 5.95 -17.10
N LEU A 185 -24.78 5.09 -16.12
CA LEU A 185 -24.24 5.23 -14.78
C LEU A 185 -23.27 4.09 -14.48
N THR A 186 -22.22 4.38 -13.73
CA THR A 186 -21.25 3.41 -13.30
C THR A 186 -21.26 3.29 -11.78
N VAL A 187 -21.27 2.05 -11.30
CA VAL A 187 -21.19 1.71 -9.88
C VAL A 187 -19.96 0.84 -9.65
N GLY A 188 -19.24 1.13 -8.60
CA GLY A 188 -18.06 0.34 -8.21
C GLY A 188 -17.86 0.32 -6.71
N ARG A 189 -17.27 -0.75 -6.21
CA ARG A 189 -17.05 -0.99 -4.78
C ARG A 189 -16.20 0.11 -4.09
N VAL A 190 -15.27 0.71 -4.79
CA VAL A 190 -14.43 1.81 -4.28
C VAL A 190 -14.96 3.17 -4.74
N GLN A 191 -15.27 3.29 -6.02
CA GLN A 191 -15.69 4.53 -6.67
C GLN A 191 -16.96 5.12 -6.02
N THR A 192 -17.99 4.31 -5.82
CA THR A 192 -19.29 4.79 -5.32
C THR A 192 -19.23 5.21 -3.85
N PRO A 193 -18.65 4.44 -2.91
CA PRO A 193 -18.48 4.89 -1.53
C PRO A 193 -17.60 6.14 -1.41
N THR A 194 -16.54 6.24 -2.22
CA THR A 194 -15.68 7.43 -2.22
C THR A 194 -16.44 8.68 -2.65
N LEU A 195 -17.25 8.57 -3.72
CA LEU A 195 -18.13 9.65 -4.16
C LEU A 195 -19.15 10.03 -3.07
N SER A 196 -19.74 9.03 -2.40
CA SER A 196 -20.67 9.26 -1.31
C SER A 196 -20.05 10.05 -0.15
N LEU A 197 -18.79 9.74 0.22
CA LEU A 197 -18.10 10.51 1.25
C LEU A 197 -17.91 11.98 0.88
N VAL A 198 -17.57 12.26 -0.39
CA VAL A 198 -17.41 13.63 -0.89
C VAL A 198 -18.75 14.36 -0.88
N VAL A 199 -19.79 13.74 -1.46
CA VAL A 199 -21.14 14.33 -1.51
C VAL A 199 -21.70 14.61 -0.11
N ASN A 200 -21.55 13.66 0.81
CA ASN A 200 -22.02 13.86 2.19
C ASN A 200 -21.28 15.02 2.85
N ARG A 201 -19.98 15.16 2.59
CA ARG A 201 -19.20 16.28 3.13
C ARG A 201 -19.62 17.62 2.56
N ASP A 202 -19.91 17.68 1.26
CA ASP A 202 -20.42 18.88 0.61
C ASP A 202 -21.80 19.28 1.19
N LEU A 203 -22.69 18.30 1.38
CA LEU A 203 -24.00 18.54 2.02
C LEU A 203 -23.86 19.02 3.47
N GLU A 204 -22.91 18.48 4.25
CA GLU A 204 -22.61 18.97 5.60
C GLU A 204 -22.15 20.43 5.58
N ILE A 205 -21.33 20.80 4.60
CA ILE A 205 -20.85 22.19 4.45
C ILE A 205 -21.98 23.13 4.03
N GLU A 206 -22.79 22.73 3.05
CA GLU A 206 -23.93 23.51 2.54
C GLU A 206 -24.99 23.72 3.62
N ASN A 207 -25.28 22.70 4.41
CA ASN A 207 -26.30 22.74 5.47
C ASN A 207 -25.73 23.23 6.81
N HIS A 208 -24.45 23.67 6.86
CA HIS A 208 -23.84 24.09 8.09
C HIS A 208 -24.43 25.39 8.63
N ILE A 209 -25.06 25.32 9.79
CA ILE A 209 -25.58 26.47 10.52
C ILE A 209 -24.52 26.96 11.50
N LYS A 210 -24.06 28.20 11.33
CA LYS A 210 -23.09 28.80 12.26
C LYS A 210 -23.73 29.02 13.62
N GLU A 211 -23.20 28.36 14.63
CA GLU A 211 -23.60 28.56 16.01
C GLU A 211 -22.52 29.36 16.76
N LYS A 212 -22.98 30.39 17.52
CA LYS A 212 -22.09 31.11 18.45
C LYS A 212 -21.93 30.31 19.73
N TYR A 213 -20.73 30.24 20.23
CA TYR A 213 -20.43 29.72 21.56
C TYR A 213 -19.48 30.68 22.27
N PHE A 214 -19.47 30.58 23.59
CA PHE A 214 -18.70 31.43 24.46
C PHE A 214 -17.74 30.61 25.31
N GLU A 215 -16.54 31.16 25.51
CA GLU A 215 -15.52 30.57 26.38
C GLU A 215 -15.12 31.58 27.43
N LEU A 216 -14.84 31.14 28.64
CA LEU A 216 -14.37 31.98 29.73
C LEU A 216 -12.90 31.66 30.01
N PHE A 217 -12.11 32.72 30.09
CA PHE A 217 -10.71 32.64 30.44
C PHE A 217 -10.41 33.53 31.67
N LEU A 218 -9.55 33.02 32.56
CA LEU A 218 -8.98 33.76 33.63
C LEU A 218 -7.52 34.12 33.26
N ASN A 219 -7.21 35.38 33.16
CA ASN A 219 -5.82 35.84 33.02
C ASN A 219 -5.30 36.18 34.41
N THR A 220 -4.23 35.54 34.84
CA THR A 220 -3.62 35.70 36.16
C THR A 220 -2.10 35.65 36.08
N THR A 221 -1.43 36.11 37.12
CA THR A 221 0.04 36.04 37.24
C THR A 221 0.38 35.08 38.38
N ILE A 222 1.11 34.04 38.11
CA ILE A 222 1.62 33.10 39.10
C ILE A 222 3.15 33.05 39.01
N SER A 223 3.83 33.32 40.11
CA SER A 223 5.31 33.36 40.17
C SER A 223 5.93 34.20 39.04
N SER A 224 5.40 35.42 38.86
CA SER A 224 5.84 36.39 37.83
C SER A 224 5.63 35.95 36.36
N ARG A 225 4.81 34.92 36.12
CA ARG A 225 4.44 34.48 34.78
C ARG A 225 2.94 34.71 34.54
N GLU A 226 2.64 35.34 33.42
CA GLU A 226 1.26 35.47 32.97
C GLU A 226 0.74 34.10 32.49
N ILE A 227 -0.40 33.69 33.03
CA ILE A 227 -1.04 32.43 32.75
C ILE A 227 -2.49 32.68 32.33
N LYS A 228 -2.90 32.09 31.24
CA LYS A 228 -4.27 32.09 30.76
C LYS A 228 -4.92 30.75 31.05
N LEU A 229 -5.82 30.68 31.99
CA LEU A 229 -6.58 29.49 32.35
C LEU A 229 -7.91 29.50 31.65
N LYS A 230 -8.29 28.37 31.03
CA LYS A 230 -9.57 28.21 30.39
C LYS A 230 -10.55 27.52 31.34
N HIS A 231 -11.74 28.06 31.43
CA HIS A 231 -12.84 27.38 32.17
C HIS A 231 -13.12 26.01 31.58
N ASN A 232 -13.04 24.98 32.38
CA ASN A 232 -13.27 23.60 31.95
C ASN A 232 -14.74 23.26 31.98
N ILE A 233 -15.31 22.97 30.82
CA ILE A 233 -16.68 22.54 30.66
C ILE A 233 -16.67 21.01 30.52
N LYS A 234 -17.40 20.31 31.38
CA LYS A 234 -17.41 18.83 31.40
C LYS A 234 -17.95 18.20 30.09
N LYS A 235 -18.88 18.86 29.39
CA LYS A 235 -19.43 18.43 28.08
C LYS A 235 -19.99 19.61 27.30
N GLY A 236 -19.75 19.64 25.97
CA GLY A 236 -20.37 20.56 25.02
C GLY A 236 -19.76 21.96 24.98
N THR A 237 -20.53 22.91 24.49
CA THR A 237 -20.19 24.34 24.36
C THR A 237 -21.25 25.18 25.07
N ILE A 238 -20.85 26.33 25.64
CA ILE A 238 -21.80 27.27 26.25
C ILE A 238 -22.34 28.18 25.16
N LYS A 239 -23.64 28.06 24.85
CA LYS A 239 -24.30 28.86 23.82
C LYS A 239 -24.88 30.18 24.36
N GLU A 240 -25.14 30.25 25.66
CA GLU A 240 -25.72 31.42 26.33
C GLU A 240 -24.64 32.23 27.07
N LYS A 241 -24.40 33.47 26.63
CA LYS A 241 -23.39 34.36 27.22
C LYS A 241 -23.72 34.71 28.68
N GLU A 242 -25.00 34.79 29.01
CA GLU A 242 -25.52 35.16 30.34
C GLU A 242 -25.04 34.19 31.43
N ILE A 243 -24.90 32.89 31.11
CA ILE A 243 -24.37 31.87 32.03
C ILE A 243 -22.97 32.25 32.47
N LEU A 244 -22.10 32.61 31.52
CA LEU A 244 -20.73 33.00 31.80
C LEU A 244 -20.64 34.35 32.48
N THR A 245 -21.53 35.30 32.12
CA THR A 245 -21.58 36.62 32.74
C THR A 245 -21.96 36.50 34.22
N LYS A 246 -22.94 35.66 34.57
CA LYS A 246 -23.30 35.36 35.96
C LYS A 246 -22.15 34.72 36.72
N LEU A 247 -21.45 33.76 36.09
CA LEU A 247 -20.30 33.09 36.66
C LEU A 247 -19.17 34.08 36.98
N VAL A 248 -18.86 35.01 36.07
CA VAL A 248 -17.85 36.04 36.27
C VAL A 248 -18.20 36.93 37.49
N LYS A 249 -19.46 37.43 37.56
CA LYS A 249 -19.92 38.25 38.70
C LYS A 249 -19.77 37.51 40.05
N ASN A 250 -20.08 36.22 40.07
CA ASN A 250 -19.98 35.42 41.28
C ASN A 250 -18.53 35.12 41.69
N LEU A 251 -17.59 35.23 40.77
CA LEU A 251 -16.15 34.97 41.01
C LEU A 251 -15.36 36.26 41.24
N GLU A 252 -15.96 37.45 41.02
CA GLU A 252 -15.30 38.72 41.32
C GLU A 252 -14.96 38.82 42.81
N ASN A 253 -13.72 39.19 43.14
CA ASN A 253 -13.18 39.30 44.50
C ASN A 253 -13.20 38.02 45.32
N THR A 254 -13.30 36.84 44.69
CA THR A 254 -13.15 35.54 45.37
C THR A 254 -11.70 35.08 45.32
N GLN A 255 -11.28 34.32 46.31
CA GLN A 255 -10.01 33.60 46.34
C GLN A 255 -10.25 32.14 45.93
N GLY A 256 -9.31 31.57 45.21
CA GLY A 256 -9.37 30.17 44.80
C GLY A 256 -8.03 29.47 44.99
N ASP A 257 -8.07 28.17 45.20
CA ASP A 257 -6.87 27.36 45.30
C ASP A 257 -6.35 27.00 43.92
N VAL A 258 -5.03 27.02 43.77
CA VAL A 258 -4.35 26.61 42.54
C VAL A 258 -3.71 25.25 42.78
N ILE A 259 -4.13 24.27 42.01
CA ILE A 259 -3.50 22.94 41.99
C ILE A 259 -2.57 22.88 40.79
N ILE A 260 -1.28 22.75 41.04
CA ILE A 260 -0.29 22.54 39.98
C ILE A 260 0.07 21.06 39.94
N SER A 261 -0.22 20.42 38.80
CA SER A 261 0.25 19.08 38.54
C SER A 261 1.32 19.09 37.46
N LYS A 262 2.45 18.46 37.71
CA LYS A 262 3.52 18.26 36.74
C LYS A 262 3.46 16.78 36.30
N LYS A 263 3.26 16.56 35.02
CA LYS A 263 3.29 15.21 34.43
C LYS A 263 4.42 15.14 33.41
N GLU A 264 5.33 14.22 33.62
CA GLU A 264 6.31 13.88 32.59
C GLU A 264 5.65 12.97 31.56
N SER A 265 5.90 13.27 30.30
CA SER A 265 5.46 12.44 29.19
C SER A 265 6.61 12.23 28.21
N TYR A 266 6.75 11.03 27.76
CA TYR A 266 7.74 10.68 26.75
C TYR A 266 7.04 10.59 25.39
N LYS A 267 7.70 11.11 24.36
CA LYS A 267 7.23 10.94 22.99
C LYS A 267 7.93 9.70 22.41
N THR A 268 7.17 8.73 22.02
CA THR A 268 7.70 7.52 21.37
C THR A 268 8.28 7.86 19.98
N THR A 269 9.22 7.04 19.52
CA THR A 269 9.77 7.13 18.17
C THR A 269 8.66 6.97 17.14
N PRO A 270 8.62 7.79 16.08
CA PRO A 270 7.67 7.58 14.99
C PRO A 270 7.84 6.21 14.34
N PHE A 271 6.74 5.63 13.90
CA PHE A 271 6.78 4.39 13.13
C PHE A 271 7.18 4.67 11.69
N PRO A 272 7.81 3.73 11.00
CA PRO A 272 8.00 3.79 9.56
C PRO A 272 6.67 4.00 8.83
N TYR A 273 6.72 4.62 7.66
CA TYR A 273 5.52 4.81 6.86
C TYR A 273 5.04 3.48 6.24
N ASN A 274 3.72 3.33 6.20
CA ASN A 274 3.06 2.53 5.18
C ASN A 274 2.66 3.46 4.00
N LEU A 275 2.16 2.89 2.91
CA LEU A 275 1.81 3.71 1.73
C LEU A 275 0.75 4.77 2.04
N GLU A 276 -0.30 4.42 2.78
CA GLU A 276 -1.40 5.34 3.10
C GLU A 276 -0.91 6.54 3.92
N ASN A 277 -0.18 6.29 4.99
CA ASN A 277 0.37 7.35 5.83
C ASN A 277 1.36 8.23 5.05
N LEU A 278 2.19 7.65 4.19
CA LEU A 278 3.10 8.40 3.33
C LEU A 278 2.33 9.28 2.34
N GLN A 279 1.26 8.78 1.73
CA GLN A 279 0.40 9.58 0.84
C GLN A 279 -0.26 10.74 1.58
N ILE A 280 -0.74 10.52 2.81
CA ILE A 280 -1.35 11.57 3.64
C ILE A 280 -0.32 12.66 3.97
N VAL A 281 0.88 12.28 4.40
CA VAL A 281 1.95 13.23 4.76
C VAL A 281 2.44 13.99 3.53
N ALA A 282 2.72 13.32 2.43
CA ALA A 282 3.14 13.94 1.17
C ALA A 282 2.08 14.91 0.61
N ASN A 283 0.79 14.58 0.75
CA ASN A 283 -0.28 15.50 0.39
C ASN A 283 -0.31 16.73 1.32
N LYS A 284 -0.18 16.51 2.63
CA LYS A 284 -0.21 17.59 3.62
C LYS A 284 0.94 18.58 3.40
N ILE A 285 2.17 18.08 3.16
CA ILE A 285 3.38 18.91 3.05
C ILE A 285 3.55 19.46 1.63
N TYR A 286 3.46 18.60 0.63
CA TYR A 286 3.83 18.92 -0.77
C TYR A 286 2.63 19.07 -1.71
N LYS A 287 1.41 18.81 -1.24
CA LYS A 287 0.17 18.78 -2.06
C LYS A 287 0.23 17.75 -3.18
N TYR A 288 1.01 16.67 -3.00
CA TYR A 288 1.02 15.57 -3.98
C TYR A 288 -0.28 14.79 -3.91
N SER A 289 -0.78 14.38 -5.09
CA SER A 289 -1.89 13.42 -5.13
C SER A 289 -1.42 12.05 -4.64
N PRO A 290 -2.32 11.18 -4.14
CA PRO A 290 -1.99 9.81 -3.78
C PRO A 290 -1.30 9.06 -4.93
N GLN A 291 -1.76 9.24 -6.17
CA GLN A 291 -1.16 8.61 -7.34
C GLN A 291 0.27 9.10 -7.56
N LYS A 292 0.52 10.41 -7.50
CA LYS A 292 1.85 10.97 -7.64
C LYS A 292 2.83 10.43 -6.60
N THR A 293 2.40 10.31 -5.34
CA THR A 293 3.21 9.73 -4.26
C THR A 293 3.53 8.26 -4.54
N LEU A 294 2.54 7.49 -5.03
CA LEU A 294 2.73 6.10 -5.43
C LEU A 294 3.75 5.98 -6.57
N ASP A 295 3.65 6.81 -7.60
CA ASP A 295 4.55 6.77 -8.75
C ASP A 295 6.00 7.10 -8.34
N ILE A 296 6.18 8.14 -7.51
CA ILE A 296 7.50 8.52 -6.96
C ILE A 296 8.11 7.36 -6.16
N THR A 297 7.35 6.77 -5.26
CA THR A 297 7.85 5.66 -4.44
C THR A 297 8.10 4.40 -5.26
N GLN A 298 7.32 4.17 -6.31
CA GLN A 298 7.54 3.05 -7.23
C GLN A 298 8.87 3.21 -7.98
N GLU A 299 9.20 4.41 -8.45
CA GLU A 299 10.50 4.69 -9.08
C GLU A 299 11.67 4.59 -8.10
N LEU A 300 11.52 5.10 -6.87
CA LEU A 300 12.53 4.95 -5.82
C LEU A 300 12.84 3.49 -5.53
N ARG A 301 11.83 2.62 -5.53
CA ARG A 301 12.00 1.18 -5.33
C ARG A 301 12.58 0.49 -6.57
N ASP A 302 11.95 0.62 -7.73
CA ASP A 302 12.23 -0.23 -8.89
C ASP A 302 13.48 0.24 -9.66
N LYS A 303 13.62 1.54 -9.87
CA LYS A 303 14.75 2.13 -10.61
C LYS A 303 15.96 2.34 -9.70
N HIS A 304 15.77 3.03 -8.59
CA HIS A 304 16.86 3.43 -7.71
C HIS A 304 17.19 2.40 -6.63
N LYS A 305 16.29 1.45 -6.36
CA LYS A 305 16.42 0.43 -5.29
C LYS A 305 16.61 1.06 -3.91
N ALA A 306 16.19 2.31 -3.76
CA ALA A 306 16.48 3.15 -2.61
C ALA A 306 15.60 2.89 -1.40
N ILE A 307 14.41 2.31 -1.63
CA ILE A 307 13.45 1.97 -0.57
C ILE A 307 12.97 0.52 -0.70
N THR A 308 12.43 -0.02 0.38
CA THR A 308 11.77 -1.32 0.41
C THR A 308 10.41 -1.30 -0.30
N TYR A 309 9.61 -2.35 -0.19
CA TYR A 309 8.33 -2.47 -0.86
C TYR A 309 7.38 -1.31 -0.52
N ASN A 310 7.05 -0.50 -1.51
CA ASN A 310 6.34 0.76 -1.34
C ASN A 310 4.81 0.63 -1.18
N ARG A 311 4.21 -0.53 -1.49
CA ARG A 311 2.76 -0.75 -1.31
C ARG A 311 2.44 -1.45 0.01
N SER A 312 3.32 -1.30 0.99
CA SER A 312 3.13 -1.89 2.30
C SER A 312 1.93 -1.27 3.03
N SER A 313 1.13 -2.13 3.65
CA SER A 313 0.06 -1.74 4.57
C SER A 313 0.52 -1.70 6.04
N SER A 314 1.72 -2.21 6.34
CA SER A 314 2.28 -2.25 7.69
C SER A 314 3.22 -1.08 7.96
N SER A 315 3.21 -0.59 9.20
CA SER A 315 4.19 0.37 9.73
C SER A 315 5.16 -0.28 10.72
N TYR A 316 5.17 -1.60 10.79
CA TYR A 316 6.05 -2.36 11.68
C TYR A 316 7.25 -2.91 10.93
N LEU A 317 8.31 -3.18 11.68
CA LEU A 317 9.52 -3.85 11.20
C LEU A 317 9.72 -5.17 11.96
N SER A 318 10.47 -6.11 11.38
CA SER A 318 10.81 -7.37 12.03
C SER A 318 12.04 -7.25 12.93
N GLU A 319 12.25 -8.24 13.80
CA GLU A 319 13.50 -8.40 14.58
C GLU A 319 14.73 -8.41 13.67
N GLU A 320 14.62 -8.99 12.48
CA GLU A 320 15.70 -9.03 11.50
C GLU A 320 16.14 -7.63 11.08
N HIS A 321 15.19 -6.70 10.87
CA HIS A 321 15.51 -5.31 10.55
C HIS A 321 16.20 -4.58 11.73
N PHE A 322 15.81 -4.92 12.96
CA PHE A 322 16.46 -4.35 14.14
C PHE A 322 17.92 -4.83 14.27
N LEU A 323 18.16 -6.10 14.00
CA LEU A 323 19.53 -6.65 14.00
C LEU A 323 20.39 -6.08 12.87
N GLU A 324 19.81 -5.69 11.75
CA GLU A 324 20.51 -5.05 10.63
C GLU A 324 20.70 -3.53 10.84
N ALA A 325 19.94 -2.91 11.73
CA ALA A 325 19.97 -1.45 11.95
C ALA A 325 21.36 -0.87 12.27
N PRO A 326 22.21 -1.50 13.11
CA PRO A 326 23.56 -0.98 13.38
C PRO A 326 24.45 -0.86 12.14
N THR A 327 24.19 -1.66 11.11
CA THR A 327 24.93 -1.61 9.83
C THR A 327 24.26 -0.67 8.84
N LEU A 328 22.93 -0.70 8.77
CA LEU A 328 22.17 0.02 7.75
C LEU A 328 22.00 1.51 8.06
N VAL A 329 21.71 1.85 9.33
CA VAL A 329 21.43 3.25 9.73
C VAL A 329 22.61 4.18 9.48
N PRO A 330 23.87 3.83 9.77
CA PRO A 330 25.01 4.68 9.43
C PRO A 330 25.15 4.94 7.92
N ILE A 331 24.88 3.94 7.07
CA ILE A 331 24.90 4.09 5.61
C ILE A 331 23.82 5.07 5.16
N ILE A 332 22.61 4.92 5.69
CA ILE A 332 21.50 5.84 5.40
C ILE A 332 21.85 7.26 5.87
N ALA A 333 22.39 7.41 7.06
CA ALA A 333 22.80 8.70 7.62
C ALA A 333 23.86 9.39 6.75
N GLU A 334 24.83 8.65 6.23
CA GLU A 334 25.83 9.15 5.28
C GLU A 334 25.16 9.64 3.98
N VAL A 335 24.30 8.80 3.37
CA VAL A 335 23.56 9.14 2.15
C VAL A 335 22.69 10.38 2.35
N MET A 336 22.08 10.56 3.53
CA MET A 336 21.23 11.71 3.87
C MET A 336 22.01 12.90 4.46
N ASN A 337 23.33 12.78 4.61
CA ASN A 337 24.18 13.78 5.28
C ASN A 337 23.70 14.15 6.69
N ILE A 338 23.23 13.16 7.45
CA ILE A 338 22.79 13.30 8.83
C ILE A 338 23.97 12.99 9.77
N LYS A 339 24.31 13.96 10.62
CA LYS A 339 25.30 13.79 11.69
C LYS A 339 24.57 13.58 13.01
N ALA A 340 24.45 12.35 13.44
CA ALA A 340 23.83 11.97 14.71
C ALA A 340 24.51 10.74 15.29
N GLU A 341 24.50 10.64 16.62
CA GLU A 341 24.83 9.41 17.32
C GLU A 341 23.59 8.51 17.37
N PHE A 342 23.75 7.26 16.98
CA PHE A 342 22.68 6.28 16.98
C PHE A 342 22.91 5.27 18.10
N LYS A 343 21.85 5.05 18.90
CA LYS A 343 21.84 4.02 19.95
C LYS A 343 20.92 2.87 19.52
N PHE A 344 21.40 1.65 19.68
CA PHE A 344 20.68 0.43 19.28
C PHE A 344 20.40 -0.50 20.48
N GLU A 345 20.48 0.04 21.70
CA GLU A 345 20.29 -0.72 22.94
C GLU A 345 18.81 -0.98 23.21
N ASP A 346 17.98 0.02 22.95
CA ASP A 346 16.54 -0.04 23.18
C ASP A 346 15.80 -0.36 21.89
N LYS A 347 14.99 -1.42 21.92
CA LYS A 347 14.18 -1.83 20.80
C LYS A 347 12.93 -0.94 20.67
N PRO A 348 12.76 -0.22 19.54
CA PRO A 348 11.58 0.61 19.31
C PRO A 348 10.27 -0.21 19.25
N GLU A 349 9.14 0.40 19.61
CA GLU A 349 7.81 -0.22 19.57
C GLU A 349 7.40 -0.70 18.16
N CYS A 350 7.96 -0.12 17.11
CA CYS A 350 7.70 -0.54 15.74
C CYS A 350 8.32 -1.90 15.37
N ILE A 351 9.18 -2.47 16.20
CA ILE A 351 9.77 -3.79 15.96
C ILE A 351 8.85 -4.88 16.51
N LYS A 352 8.13 -5.56 15.60
CA LYS A 352 7.13 -6.56 15.97
C LYS A 352 6.88 -7.56 14.84
N ASP A 353 7.46 -8.74 14.92
CA ASP A 353 7.36 -9.78 13.89
C ASP A 353 5.92 -10.20 13.58
N SER A 354 5.03 -10.20 14.58
CA SER A 354 3.63 -10.57 14.38
C SER A 354 2.89 -9.63 13.41
N GLU A 355 3.31 -8.38 13.30
CA GLU A 355 2.73 -7.32 12.47
C GLU A 355 3.51 -7.08 11.17
N ALA A 356 4.70 -7.63 11.05
CA ALA A 356 5.62 -7.49 9.90
C ALA A 356 5.78 -8.78 9.08
N LYS A 357 4.74 -9.63 9.04
CA LYS A 357 4.83 -11.00 8.47
C LYS A 357 5.07 -11.01 6.95
N ILE A 358 4.24 -10.34 6.19
CA ILE A 358 4.29 -10.30 4.72
C ILE A 358 4.81 -8.94 4.27
N HIS A 359 4.33 -7.89 4.92
CA HIS A 359 4.71 -6.51 4.69
C HIS A 359 5.33 -5.93 5.95
N HIS A 360 6.33 -5.09 5.76
CA HIS A 360 6.93 -4.27 6.80
C HIS A 360 6.90 -2.80 6.39
N GLY A 361 7.16 -1.88 7.30
CA GLY A 361 7.20 -0.45 7.02
C GLY A 361 8.17 -0.11 5.88
N ILE A 362 7.87 0.96 5.16
CA ILE A 362 8.73 1.45 4.09
C ILE A 362 9.97 2.09 4.73
N ILE A 363 11.14 1.58 4.41
CA ILE A 363 12.42 2.08 4.91
C ILE A 363 13.43 2.23 3.77
N PRO A 364 14.40 3.15 3.90
CA PRO A 364 15.54 3.23 3.00
C PRO A 364 16.38 1.94 3.01
N THR A 365 17.00 1.62 1.88
CA THR A 365 17.87 0.43 1.72
C THR A 365 19.36 0.75 1.83
N GLY A 366 19.73 2.03 1.86
CA GLY A 366 21.11 2.48 1.82
C GLY A 366 21.81 2.37 0.46
N VAL A 367 21.12 1.92 -0.59
CA VAL A 367 21.74 1.68 -1.93
C VAL A 367 21.56 2.88 -2.88
N GLY A 368 20.48 3.64 -2.76
CA GLY A 368 20.18 4.75 -3.67
C GLY A 368 21.15 5.93 -3.51
N LYS A 369 21.52 6.56 -4.63
CA LYS A 369 22.30 7.81 -4.64
C LYS A 369 21.36 8.99 -4.77
N ILE A 370 21.34 9.88 -3.79
CA ILE A 370 20.44 11.05 -3.75
C ILE A 370 20.69 11.96 -4.96
N GLU A 371 21.91 12.03 -5.49
CA GLU A 371 22.26 12.83 -6.65
C GLU A 371 21.42 12.46 -7.88
N ASP A 372 21.11 11.17 -8.04
CA ASP A 372 20.37 10.62 -9.19
C ASP A 372 18.85 10.83 -9.06
N PHE A 373 18.38 11.32 -7.91
CA PHE A 373 16.96 11.52 -7.66
C PHE A 373 16.46 12.85 -8.23
N THR A 374 15.24 12.84 -8.74
CA THR A 374 14.51 14.07 -9.06
C THR A 374 14.26 14.89 -7.79
N LYS A 375 13.94 16.18 -7.95
CA LYS A 375 13.60 17.06 -6.82
C LYS A 375 12.46 16.49 -5.96
N GLU A 376 11.50 15.86 -6.59
CA GLU A 376 10.33 15.28 -5.92
C GLU A 376 10.68 13.97 -5.19
N GLN A 377 11.51 13.13 -5.83
CA GLN A 377 12.04 11.92 -5.19
C GLN A 377 12.91 12.25 -3.97
N LYS A 378 13.77 13.28 -4.06
CA LYS A 378 14.58 13.76 -2.92
C LYS A 378 13.70 14.14 -1.73
N LYS A 379 12.66 14.95 -1.97
CA LYS A 379 11.72 15.35 -0.92
C LYS A 379 11.02 14.15 -0.27
N THR A 380 10.51 13.23 -1.07
CA THR A 380 9.79 12.04 -0.56
C THR A 380 10.71 11.04 0.16
N TYR A 381 12.00 11.02 -0.19
CA TYR A 381 12.98 10.10 0.41
C TYR A 381 13.54 10.63 1.73
N ILE A 382 13.70 11.94 1.88
CA ILE A 382 14.33 12.58 3.05
C ILE A 382 13.33 12.77 4.20
N ASP A 383 12.05 13.03 3.90
CA ASP A 383 11.00 13.21 4.90
C ASP A 383 10.39 11.90 5.38
#